data_ba52af26c9d9d808f552a51dd107e9f2
#
_entry.id   ba52af26c9d9d808f552a51dd107e9f2
#
_cell.length_a   1.000
_cell.length_b   1.000
_cell.length_c   1.000
_cell.angle_alpha   90.00
_cell.angle_beta   90.00
_cell.angle_gamma   90.00
#
_symmetry.space_group_name_H-M   'P 1'
#
loop_
_entity.id
_entity.type
_entity.pdbx_description
1 polymer ?
#
loop_
_entity_poly.entity_id
_entity_poly.type
_entity_poly.pdbx_seq_one_letter_code
_entity_poly.pdbx_strand_id
1 'polypeptide(L)'
;MVRATGLHPVGHRFESCVVHHSFYFYPMRHVISVLVENKFGVLARIAGLFSGRGFNIDTLNVGPTHEDGRSRITVTLNGDEKALDQCIKQLDKLIDVIRVENFVGEEGVGRELVLVKVNADSQTRAEITQICDVFRGKIIDVAPNSLIIEATGNENKIKAFLNLLDSFGISELARTGTVSLRRGSQNI
;
A
#
# COMPACT_ATOMS: atom_id res chain seq x y z
N MET A 1 -8.84 80.92 22.99
CA MET A 1 -7.77 80.17 23.61
C MET A 1 -8.22 78.72 23.59
N VAL A 2 -7.91 78.01 22.51
CA VAL A 2 -8.23 76.56 22.34
C VAL A 2 -6.97 75.88 21.77
N ARG A 3 -6.43 74.94 22.54
CA ARG A 3 -5.24 74.15 22.19
C ARG A 3 -5.61 73.05 21.20
N ALA A 4 -4.92 72.98 20.10
CA ALA A 4 -4.92 71.90 19.17
C ALA A 4 -4.11 70.71 19.75
N THR A 5 -4.75 69.55 19.87
CA THR A 5 -4.11 68.29 20.21
C THR A 5 -3.78 67.53 18.91
N GLY A 6 -2.52 67.15 18.78
CA GLY A 6 -1.98 66.49 17.59
C GLY A 6 -2.49 65.06 17.41
N LEU A 7 -2.76 64.74 16.16
CA LEU A 7 -3.00 63.38 15.67
C LEU A 7 -1.63 62.72 15.36
N HIS A 8 -1.34 61.61 16.04
CA HIS A 8 -0.26 60.72 15.66
C HIS A 8 -0.71 59.79 14.51
N PRO A 9 0.10 59.60 13.46
CA PRO A 9 -0.19 58.65 12.44
C PRO A 9 0.17 57.22 12.96
N VAL A 10 -0.82 56.35 12.98
CA VAL A 10 -0.64 54.89 13.25
C VAL A 10 -0.03 54.28 12.02
N GLY A 11 1.27 53.94 12.11
CA GLY A 11 1.96 53.19 11.08
C GLY A 11 1.48 51.75 11.08
N HIS A 12 0.76 51.35 10.03
CA HIS A 12 0.49 49.95 9.76
C HIS A 12 1.78 49.26 9.28
N ARG A 13 2.40 48.51 10.19
CA ARG A 13 3.46 47.53 9.85
C ARG A 13 2.80 46.40 9.08
N PHE A 14 3.03 46.33 7.79
CA PHE A 14 2.74 45.13 7.02
C PHE A 14 3.74 44.04 7.47
N GLU A 15 3.30 43.14 8.34
CA GLU A 15 3.96 41.87 8.54
C GLU A 15 3.66 40.99 7.32
N SER A 16 4.67 40.76 6.48
CA SER A 16 4.59 39.79 5.42
C SER A 16 4.48 38.42 6.07
N CYS A 17 3.29 37.85 6.00
CA CYS A 17 3.04 36.46 6.38
C CYS A 17 3.79 35.58 5.36
N VAL A 18 5.00 35.19 5.71
CA VAL A 18 5.73 34.14 4.98
C VAL A 18 4.98 32.85 5.25
N VAL A 19 4.06 32.50 4.33
CA VAL A 19 3.44 31.18 4.31
C VAL A 19 4.54 30.19 3.99
N HIS A 20 5.13 29.59 5.02
CA HIS A 20 5.91 28.38 4.87
C HIS A 20 4.97 27.30 4.32
N HIS A 21 4.94 27.18 2.99
CA HIS A 21 4.46 25.98 2.34
C HIS A 21 5.44 24.86 2.71
N SER A 22 5.22 24.26 3.87
CA SER A 22 5.78 22.96 4.17
C SER A 22 5.13 22.00 3.17
N PHE A 23 5.83 21.74 2.06
CA PHE A 23 5.51 20.63 1.18
C PHE A 23 5.68 19.37 2.04
N TYR A 24 4.60 18.91 2.65
CA TYR A 24 4.52 17.56 3.16
C TYR A 24 4.67 16.64 1.94
N PHE A 25 5.87 16.19 1.70
CA PHE A 25 6.15 15.10 0.79
C PHE A 25 5.46 13.87 1.39
N TYR A 26 4.22 13.64 1.00
CA TYR A 26 3.62 12.33 1.26
C TYR A 26 4.44 11.32 0.49
N PRO A 27 5.08 10.36 1.16
CA PRO A 27 5.85 9.34 0.46
C PRO A 27 4.91 8.65 -0.53
N MET A 28 5.23 8.72 -1.82
CA MET A 28 4.43 8.05 -2.83
C MET A 28 4.58 6.54 -2.65
N ARG A 29 3.44 5.86 -2.68
CA ARG A 29 3.43 4.40 -2.67
C ARG A 29 3.74 3.87 -4.05
N HIS A 30 4.69 2.97 -4.10
CA HIS A 30 5.12 2.31 -5.32
C HIS A 30 4.81 0.81 -5.27
N VAL A 31 4.43 0.26 -6.42
CA VAL A 31 4.23 -1.18 -6.61
C VAL A 31 5.20 -1.63 -7.68
N ILE A 32 6.17 -2.44 -7.29
CA ILE A 32 7.23 -2.93 -8.18
C ILE A 32 7.04 -4.40 -8.42
N SER A 33 6.99 -4.81 -9.68
CA SER A 33 6.98 -6.20 -10.09
C SER A 33 8.35 -6.57 -10.67
N VAL A 34 8.94 -7.63 -10.16
CA VAL A 34 10.24 -8.14 -10.60
C VAL A 34 10.06 -9.59 -11.07
N LEU A 35 10.32 -9.84 -12.34
CA LEU A 35 10.39 -11.18 -12.88
C LEU A 35 11.82 -11.70 -12.71
N VAL A 36 11.97 -12.86 -12.11
CA VAL A 36 13.28 -13.41 -11.74
C VAL A 36 13.40 -14.89 -12.07
N GLU A 37 14.63 -15.36 -12.18
CA GLU A 37 14.91 -16.79 -12.13
C GLU A 37 14.64 -17.33 -10.72
N ASN A 38 13.91 -18.45 -10.61
CA ASN A 38 13.59 -19.07 -9.34
C ASN A 38 14.80 -19.86 -8.82
N LYS A 39 15.79 -19.15 -8.28
CA LYS A 39 17.02 -19.69 -7.72
C LYS A 39 17.18 -19.35 -6.25
N PHE A 40 17.94 -20.17 -5.55
CA PHE A 40 18.28 -19.91 -4.15
C PHE A 40 18.97 -18.55 -3.98
N GLY A 41 18.52 -17.78 -2.96
CA GLY A 41 19.11 -16.50 -2.57
C GLY A 41 18.66 -15.27 -3.38
N VAL A 42 17.91 -15.43 -4.47
CA VAL A 42 17.45 -14.29 -5.31
C VAL A 42 16.56 -13.36 -4.51
N LEU A 43 15.58 -13.89 -3.79
CA LEU A 43 14.69 -13.09 -2.94
C LEU A 43 15.47 -12.33 -1.87
N ALA A 44 16.41 -12.98 -1.20
CA ALA A 44 17.21 -12.33 -0.15
C ALA A 44 18.05 -11.19 -0.71
N ARG A 45 18.61 -11.35 -1.92
CA ARG A 45 19.39 -10.31 -2.60
C ARG A 45 18.54 -9.11 -2.97
N ILE A 46 17.34 -9.34 -3.49
CA ILE A 46 16.38 -8.26 -3.84
C ILE A 46 15.92 -7.52 -2.59
N ALA A 47 15.47 -8.24 -1.55
CA ALA A 47 15.05 -7.64 -0.30
C ALA A 47 16.20 -6.85 0.37
N GLY A 48 17.42 -7.39 0.35
CA GLY A 48 18.62 -6.72 0.86
C GLY A 48 18.96 -5.45 0.10
N LEU A 49 18.68 -5.39 -1.21
CA LEU A 49 18.92 -4.20 -2.03
C LEU A 49 17.97 -3.05 -1.64
N PHE A 50 16.69 -3.31 -1.37
CA PHE A 50 15.75 -2.32 -0.87
C PHE A 50 16.13 -1.85 0.54
N SER A 51 16.36 -2.80 1.45
CA SER A 51 16.72 -2.50 2.85
C SER A 51 18.03 -1.72 2.97
N GLY A 52 19.03 -2.07 2.16
CA GLY A 52 20.33 -1.39 2.14
C GLY A 52 20.28 0.07 1.65
N ARG A 53 19.16 0.48 1.04
CA ARG A 53 18.88 1.87 0.64
C ARG A 53 17.89 2.58 1.53
N GLY A 54 17.53 1.97 2.66
CA GLY A 54 16.61 2.56 3.63
C GLY A 54 15.14 2.49 3.23
N PHE A 55 14.77 1.70 2.20
CA PHE A 55 13.37 1.46 1.91
C PHE A 55 12.77 0.45 2.88
N ASN A 56 11.65 0.82 3.48
CA ASN A 56 10.82 -0.12 4.20
C ASN A 56 9.90 -0.83 3.22
N ILE A 57 9.92 -2.16 3.24
CA ILE A 57 9.02 -2.99 2.44
C ILE A 57 7.71 -3.14 3.21
N ASP A 58 6.62 -2.57 2.68
CA ASP A 58 5.29 -2.69 3.30
C ASP A 58 4.68 -4.06 3.05
N THR A 59 4.76 -4.55 1.80
CA THR A 59 4.30 -5.89 1.45
C THR A 59 5.24 -6.54 0.45
N LEU A 60 5.38 -7.87 0.55
CA LEU A 60 6.20 -8.69 -0.33
C LEU A 60 5.41 -9.96 -0.68
N ASN A 61 5.15 -10.15 -1.96
CA ASN A 61 4.55 -11.37 -2.49
C ASN A 61 5.51 -12.03 -3.48
N VAL A 62 5.65 -13.35 -3.41
CA VAL A 62 6.48 -14.13 -4.31
C VAL A 62 5.71 -15.36 -4.76
N GLY A 63 5.65 -15.59 -6.05
CA GLY A 63 5.01 -16.77 -6.62
C GLY A 63 5.67 -17.26 -7.90
N PRO A 64 5.59 -18.54 -8.21
CA PRO A 64 6.03 -19.05 -9.49
C PRO A 64 5.17 -18.49 -10.63
N THR A 65 5.72 -18.40 -11.83
CA THR A 65 4.98 -18.03 -13.03
C THR A 65 4.52 -19.28 -13.80
N HIS A 66 3.84 -19.09 -14.93
CA HIS A 66 3.50 -20.17 -15.85
C HIS A 66 4.71 -20.74 -16.60
N GLU A 67 5.85 -20.05 -16.55
CA GLU A 67 7.10 -20.51 -17.12
C GLU A 67 7.94 -21.18 -16.04
N ASP A 68 8.37 -22.42 -16.31
CA ASP A 68 9.19 -23.18 -15.36
C ASP A 68 10.52 -22.46 -15.04
N GLY A 69 10.91 -22.52 -13.78
CA GLY A 69 12.14 -21.88 -13.29
C GLY A 69 12.08 -20.37 -13.15
N ARG A 70 10.89 -19.74 -13.28
CA ARG A 70 10.70 -18.30 -13.10
C ARG A 70 9.72 -17.99 -11.97
N SER A 71 10.00 -16.92 -11.25
CA SER A 71 9.11 -16.38 -10.19
C SER A 71 8.87 -14.90 -10.39
N ARG A 72 7.70 -14.46 -9.96
CA ARG A 72 7.35 -13.04 -9.88
C ARG A 72 7.38 -12.60 -8.43
N ILE A 73 8.07 -11.51 -8.19
CA ILE A 73 8.12 -10.83 -6.90
C ILE A 73 7.35 -9.51 -7.05
N THR A 74 6.35 -9.28 -6.20
CA THR A 74 5.68 -7.98 -6.13
C THR A 74 5.99 -7.35 -4.78
N VAL A 75 6.58 -6.16 -4.82
CA VAL A 75 6.98 -5.38 -3.65
C VAL A 75 6.17 -4.11 -3.61
N THR A 76 5.59 -3.78 -2.45
CA THR A 76 5.04 -2.45 -2.22
C THR A 76 5.89 -1.73 -1.17
N LEU A 77 6.17 -0.48 -1.42
CA LEU A 77 6.98 0.36 -0.53
C LEU A 77 6.58 1.83 -0.68
N ASN A 78 6.92 2.62 0.33
CA ASN A 78 6.80 4.07 0.32
C ASN A 78 8.19 4.70 0.25
N GLY A 79 8.35 5.71 -0.58
CA GLY A 79 9.66 6.37 -0.68
C GLY A 79 9.72 7.50 -1.69
N ASP A 80 10.92 8.08 -1.77
CA ASP A 80 11.24 9.10 -2.76
C ASP A 80 11.44 8.46 -4.14
N GLU A 81 10.83 9.05 -5.16
CA GLU A 81 10.84 8.55 -6.54
C GLU A 81 12.26 8.44 -7.12
N LYS A 82 13.12 9.43 -6.85
CA LYS A 82 14.50 9.44 -7.37
C LYS A 82 15.36 8.34 -6.76
N ALA A 83 15.21 8.10 -5.46
CA ALA A 83 15.89 7.03 -4.77
C ALA A 83 15.40 5.66 -5.26
N LEU A 84 14.09 5.56 -5.52
CA LEU A 84 13.48 4.36 -6.06
C LEU A 84 13.96 4.05 -7.48
N ASP A 85 14.02 5.04 -8.37
CA ASP A 85 14.56 4.87 -9.72
C ASP A 85 15.99 4.33 -9.72
N GLN A 86 16.81 4.80 -8.80
CA GLN A 86 18.16 4.26 -8.64
C GLN A 86 18.13 2.81 -8.16
N CYS A 87 17.21 2.46 -7.26
CA CYS A 87 17.03 1.10 -6.79
C CYS A 87 16.62 0.17 -7.93
N ILE A 88 15.66 0.59 -8.75
CA ILE A 88 15.19 -0.17 -9.93
C ILE A 88 16.33 -0.41 -10.92
N LYS A 89 17.13 0.62 -11.22
CA LYS A 89 18.32 0.50 -12.08
C LYS A 89 19.39 -0.49 -11.55
N GLN A 90 19.44 -0.66 -10.23
CA GLN A 90 20.34 -1.66 -9.63
C GLN A 90 19.75 -3.06 -9.62
N LEU A 91 18.41 -3.18 -9.46
CA LEU A 91 17.70 -4.45 -9.61
C LEU A 91 17.91 -5.02 -11.04
N ASP A 92 17.77 -4.15 -12.03
CA ASP A 92 17.92 -4.51 -13.45
C ASP A 92 19.33 -5.03 -13.83
N LYS A 93 20.33 -4.74 -12.99
CA LYS A 93 21.71 -5.23 -13.17
C LYS A 93 21.98 -6.60 -12.54
N LEU A 94 21.03 -7.10 -11.74
CA LEU A 94 21.19 -8.43 -11.12
C LEU A 94 21.02 -9.53 -12.18
N ILE A 95 21.96 -10.45 -12.23
CA ILE A 95 22.00 -11.51 -13.26
C ILE A 95 20.76 -12.43 -13.24
N ASP A 96 20.13 -12.58 -12.07
CA ASP A 96 18.95 -13.41 -11.89
C ASP A 96 17.64 -12.63 -12.12
N VAL A 97 17.70 -11.32 -12.40
CA VAL A 97 16.55 -10.46 -12.69
C VAL A 97 16.35 -10.42 -14.20
N ILE A 98 15.15 -10.82 -14.64
CA ILE A 98 14.77 -10.85 -16.04
C ILE A 98 14.14 -9.53 -16.46
N ARG A 99 13.29 -8.97 -15.58
CA ARG A 99 12.60 -7.71 -15.84
C ARG A 99 12.12 -7.04 -14.55
N VAL A 100 12.17 -5.71 -14.51
CA VAL A 100 11.62 -4.89 -13.43
C VAL A 100 10.58 -3.95 -14.00
N GLU A 101 9.44 -3.84 -13.34
CA GLU A 101 8.38 -2.89 -13.69
C GLU A 101 7.93 -2.13 -12.44
N ASN A 102 7.82 -0.81 -12.56
CA ASN A 102 7.20 0.04 -11.55
C ASN A 102 5.82 0.44 -12.07
N PHE A 103 4.77 0.08 -11.32
CA PHE A 103 3.40 0.45 -11.67
C PHE A 103 3.06 1.78 -11.01
N VAL A 104 2.98 2.83 -11.83
CA VAL A 104 2.57 4.16 -11.40
C VAL A 104 1.12 4.39 -11.83
N GLY A 105 0.26 4.82 -10.88
CA GLY A 105 -1.14 5.12 -11.19
C GLY A 105 -1.95 3.90 -11.64
N GLU A 106 -2.64 4.02 -12.79
CA GLU A 106 -3.55 3.00 -13.33
C GLU A 106 -2.90 1.98 -14.28
N GLU A 107 -1.58 2.02 -14.44
CA GLU A 107 -0.88 1.12 -15.38
C GLU A 107 -0.95 -0.36 -14.97
N GLY A 108 -1.13 -0.63 -13.67
CA GLY A 108 -1.25 -1.98 -13.13
C GLY A 108 -2.66 -2.34 -12.68
N VAL A 109 -2.96 -3.63 -12.73
CA VAL A 109 -4.11 -4.22 -12.03
C VAL A 109 -3.59 -4.90 -10.79
N GLY A 110 -3.79 -4.24 -9.63
CA GLY A 110 -3.41 -4.79 -8.33
C GLY A 110 -4.59 -5.47 -7.63
N ARG A 111 -4.33 -6.57 -6.97
CA ARG A 111 -5.27 -7.26 -6.08
C ARG A 111 -4.55 -7.79 -4.86
N GLU A 112 -5.29 -7.82 -3.77
CA GLU A 112 -4.86 -8.37 -2.50
C GLU A 112 -5.96 -9.31 -1.98
N LEU A 113 -5.57 -10.40 -1.34
CA LEU A 113 -6.43 -11.29 -0.58
C LEU A 113 -6.16 -11.09 0.90
N VAL A 114 -7.23 -11.02 1.68
CA VAL A 114 -7.16 -11.02 3.15
C VAL A 114 -8.01 -12.14 3.72
N LEU A 115 -7.50 -12.73 4.80
CA LEU A 115 -8.25 -13.57 5.72
C LEU A 115 -8.35 -12.82 7.03
N VAL A 116 -9.57 -12.52 7.47
CA VAL A 116 -9.81 -11.79 8.70
C VAL A 116 -10.69 -12.61 9.63
N LYS A 117 -10.23 -12.79 10.87
CA LYS A 117 -11.02 -13.40 11.93
C LYS A 117 -11.58 -12.30 12.81
N VAL A 118 -12.89 -12.25 12.91
CA VAL A 118 -13.64 -11.22 13.63
C VAL A 118 -14.50 -11.86 14.72
N ASN A 119 -14.65 -11.18 15.85
CA ASN A 119 -15.56 -11.61 16.89
C ASN A 119 -17.01 -11.47 16.37
N ALA A 120 -17.81 -12.51 16.59
CA ALA A 120 -19.18 -12.56 16.10
C ALA A 120 -20.04 -13.38 17.06
N ASP A 121 -20.86 -12.69 17.82
CA ASP A 121 -21.91 -13.31 18.63
C ASP A 121 -23.24 -13.45 17.86
N SER A 122 -24.29 -13.91 18.54
CA SER A 122 -25.60 -14.07 17.92
C SER A 122 -26.26 -12.76 17.48
N GLN A 123 -25.85 -11.61 18.05
CA GLN A 123 -26.43 -10.29 17.74
C GLN A 123 -25.71 -9.62 16.59
N THR A 124 -24.37 -9.71 16.55
CA THR A 124 -23.50 -9.02 15.58
C THR A 124 -23.33 -9.81 14.28
N ARG A 125 -23.55 -11.13 14.31
CA ARG A 125 -23.32 -12.02 13.16
C ARG A 125 -24.06 -11.59 11.89
N ALA A 126 -25.32 -11.18 12.02
CA ALA A 126 -26.12 -10.76 10.88
C ALA A 126 -25.56 -9.51 10.20
N GLU A 127 -25.11 -8.52 10.99
CA GLU A 127 -24.51 -7.29 10.48
C GLU A 127 -23.15 -7.57 9.80
N ILE A 128 -22.31 -8.40 10.41
CA ILE A 128 -21.04 -8.82 9.80
C ILE A 128 -21.29 -9.53 8.45
N THR A 129 -22.31 -10.36 8.37
CA THR A 129 -22.68 -11.05 7.13
C THR A 129 -23.12 -10.05 6.06
N GLN A 130 -23.89 -9.01 6.40
CA GLN A 130 -24.28 -7.96 5.46
C GLN A 130 -23.07 -7.17 4.95
N ILE A 131 -22.14 -6.83 5.84
CA ILE A 131 -20.88 -6.19 5.43
C ILE A 131 -20.10 -7.08 4.46
N CYS A 132 -20.01 -8.37 4.78
CA CYS A 132 -19.35 -9.36 3.93
C CYS A 132 -19.96 -9.38 2.52
N ASP A 133 -21.28 -9.40 2.41
CA ASP A 133 -22.00 -9.41 1.12
C ASP A 133 -21.76 -8.13 0.31
N VAL A 134 -21.82 -6.95 0.94
CA VAL A 134 -21.57 -5.67 0.30
C VAL A 134 -20.16 -5.62 -0.31
N PHE A 135 -19.16 -6.15 0.38
CA PHE A 135 -17.79 -6.22 -0.10
C PHE A 135 -17.48 -7.47 -0.95
N ARG A 136 -18.48 -8.30 -1.23
CA ARG A 136 -18.32 -9.58 -1.94
C ARG A 136 -17.24 -10.46 -1.30
N GLY A 137 -17.20 -10.47 0.02
CA GLY A 137 -16.40 -11.39 0.80
C GLY A 137 -17.06 -12.76 0.90
N LYS A 138 -16.33 -13.71 1.44
CA LYS A 138 -16.83 -15.07 1.70
C LYS A 138 -16.56 -15.44 3.14
N ILE A 139 -17.57 -15.88 3.85
CA ILE A 139 -17.38 -16.49 5.16
C ILE A 139 -16.89 -17.91 4.91
N ILE A 140 -15.67 -18.22 5.37
CA ILE A 140 -15.00 -19.50 5.14
C ILE A 140 -14.95 -20.38 6.39
N ASP A 141 -15.18 -19.78 7.58
CA ASP A 141 -15.33 -20.51 8.83
C ASP A 141 -16.34 -19.82 9.74
N VAL A 142 -17.11 -20.62 10.46
CA VAL A 142 -18.15 -20.18 11.40
C VAL A 142 -17.98 -20.91 12.72
N ALA A 143 -17.61 -20.18 13.77
CA ALA A 143 -17.54 -20.67 15.13
C ALA A 143 -18.58 -19.97 16.04
N PRO A 144 -18.86 -20.45 17.25
CA PRO A 144 -19.86 -19.84 18.12
C PRO A 144 -19.69 -18.35 18.37
N ASN A 145 -18.45 -17.89 18.51
CA ASN A 145 -18.10 -16.50 18.86
C ASN A 145 -17.17 -15.82 17.85
N SER A 146 -16.96 -16.41 16.68
CA SER A 146 -16.11 -15.79 15.64
C SER A 146 -16.49 -16.25 14.24
N LEU A 147 -16.10 -15.42 13.25
CA LEU A 147 -16.17 -15.73 11.83
C LEU A 147 -14.80 -15.53 11.22
N ILE A 148 -14.42 -16.37 10.24
CA ILE A 148 -13.28 -16.09 9.36
C ILE A 148 -13.84 -15.73 7.99
N ILE A 149 -13.42 -14.57 7.50
CA ILE A 149 -13.90 -14.01 6.24
C ILE A 149 -12.71 -13.84 5.28
N GLU A 150 -12.90 -14.34 4.06
CA GLU A 150 -12.02 -14.08 2.93
C GLU A 150 -12.54 -12.89 2.13
N ALA A 151 -11.69 -11.94 1.80
CA ALA A 151 -12.02 -10.88 0.86
C ALA A 151 -10.86 -10.59 -0.09
N THR A 152 -11.21 -10.25 -1.34
CA THR A 152 -10.26 -9.84 -2.36
C THR A 152 -10.65 -8.49 -2.93
N GLY A 153 -9.65 -7.67 -3.24
CA GLY A 153 -9.89 -6.35 -3.79
C GLY A 153 -8.60 -5.56 -4.05
N ASN A 154 -8.77 -4.31 -4.46
CA ASN A 154 -7.70 -3.34 -4.40
C ASN A 154 -7.53 -2.87 -2.95
N GLU A 155 -6.44 -2.17 -2.66
CA GLU A 155 -6.12 -1.69 -1.32
C GLU A 155 -7.24 -0.87 -0.68
N ASN A 156 -7.83 0.06 -1.43
CA ASN A 156 -8.89 0.93 -0.91
C ASN A 156 -10.12 0.12 -0.48
N LYS A 157 -10.51 -0.89 -1.28
CA LYS A 157 -11.59 -1.81 -0.94
C LYS A 157 -11.27 -2.59 0.34
N ILE A 158 -10.07 -3.16 0.42
CA ILE A 158 -9.66 -3.95 1.59
C ILE A 158 -9.59 -3.07 2.83
N LYS A 159 -9.02 -1.87 2.73
CA LYS A 159 -8.96 -0.91 3.84
C LYS A 159 -10.36 -0.52 4.33
N ALA A 160 -11.28 -0.20 3.43
CA ALA A 160 -12.66 0.12 3.78
C ALA A 160 -13.37 -1.05 4.46
N PHE A 161 -13.17 -2.27 3.96
CA PHE A 161 -13.72 -3.48 4.54
C PHE A 161 -13.22 -3.74 5.97
N LEU A 162 -11.90 -3.66 6.19
CA LEU A 162 -11.31 -3.86 7.51
C LEU A 162 -11.73 -2.78 8.50
N ASN A 163 -11.85 -1.52 8.07
CA ASN A 163 -12.32 -0.43 8.93
C ASN A 163 -13.74 -0.65 9.44
N LEU A 164 -14.64 -1.25 8.64
CA LEU A 164 -15.99 -1.58 9.09
C LEU A 164 -16.00 -2.77 10.06
N LEU A 165 -15.12 -3.74 9.86
CA LEU A 165 -15.02 -4.90 10.74
C LEU A 165 -14.33 -4.59 12.07
N ASP A 166 -13.54 -3.52 12.16
CA ASP A 166 -12.80 -3.15 13.35
C ASP A 166 -13.69 -2.90 14.57
N SER A 167 -14.91 -2.37 14.35
CA SER A 167 -15.91 -2.14 15.40
C SER A 167 -16.37 -3.43 16.11
N PHE A 168 -16.28 -4.59 15.46
CA PHE A 168 -16.64 -5.90 16.04
C PHE A 168 -15.46 -6.57 16.73
N GLY A 169 -14.25 -6.05 16.55
CA GLY A 169 -13.00 -6.60 17.10
C GLY A 169 -12.38 -7.64 16.18
N ILE A 170 -11.33 -7.24 15.45
CA ILE A 170 -10.51 -8.14 14.65
C ILE A 170 -9.55 -8.86 15.59
N SER A 171 -9.62 -10.19 15.67
CA SER A 171 -8.73 -11.01 16.50
C SER A 171 -7.49 -11.47 15.75
N GLU A 172 -7.59 -11.75 14.45
CA GLU A 172 -6.48 -12.17 13.59
C GLU A 172 -6.65 -11.61 12.17
N LEU A 173 -5.53 -11.29 11.53
CA LEU A 173 -5.51 -10.82 10.14
C LEU A 173 -4.31 -11.40 9.41
N ALA A 174 -4.55 -12.06 8.28
CA ALA A 174 -3.52 -12.47 7.34
C ALA A 174 -3.74 -11.79 5.99
N ARG A 175 -2.66 -11.32 5.35
CA ARG A 175 -2.70 -10.59 4.07
C ARG A 175 -1.65 -11.14 3.12
N THR A 176 -2.01 -11.28 1.84
CA THR A 176 -1.01 -11.64 0.82
C THR A 176 -0.09 -10.47 0.46
N GLY A 177 -0.54 -9.23 0.73
CA GLY A 177 0.01 -8.08 0.04
C GLY A 177 -0.50 -7.99 -1.40
N THR A 178 -0.15 -6.89 -2.08
CA THR A 178 -0.61 -6.64 -3.44
C THR A 178 0.14 -7.52 -4.44
N VAL A 179 -0.59 -8.26 -5.27
CA VAL A 179 -0.09 -8.84 -6.52
C VAL A 179 -0.54 -7.96 -7.67
N SER A 180 0.34 -7.70 -8.65
CA SER A 180 0.05 -6.78 -9.75
C SER A 180 0.54 -7.31 -11.09
N LEU A 181 -0.25 -7.01 -12.12
CA LEU A 181 0.10 -7.22 -13.53
C LEU A 181 -0.17 -5.93 -14.32
N ARG A 182 0.61 -5.71 -15.37
CA ARG A 182 0.39 -4.60 -16.30
C ARG A 182 -0.94 -4.77 -17.05
N ARG A 183 -1.62 -3.65 -17.28
CA ARG A 183 -2.82 -3.62 -18.14
C ARG A 183 -2.43 -3.68 -19.61
N GLY A 184 -3.33 -4.23 -20.44
CA GLY A 184 -3.20 -4.25 -21.89
C GLY A 184 -2.40 -5.43 -22.44
N SER A 185 -2.01 -5.31 -23.73
CA SER A 185 -1.39 -6.41 -24.49
C SER A 185 0.13 -6.51 -24.36
N GLN A 186 0.77 -5.63 -23.59
CA GLN A 186 2.21 -5.75 -23.33
C GLN A 186 2.44 -6.85 -22.32
N ASN A 187 2.93 -7.99 -22.80
CA ASN A 187 3.33 -9.10 -21.93
C ASN A 187 4.72 -8.82 -21.30
N ILE A 188 4.89 -9.29 -20.09
CA ILE A 188 6.20 -9.34 -19.43
C ILE A 188 6.93 -10.57 -19.96
#